data_725c0f1dcc70c84b07ba159a5cfb81a7
#
_entry.id   725c0f1dcc70c84b07ba159a5cfb81a7
#
_cell.length_a   1.000
_cell.length_b   1.000
_cell.length_c   1.000
_cell.angle_alpha   90.00
_cell.angle_beta   90.00
_cell.angle_gamma   90.00
#
_symmetry.space_group_name_H-M   'P 1'
#
loop_
_entity.id
_entity.type
_entity.pdbx_description
1 polymer ?
#
loop_
_entity_poly.entity_id
_entity_poly.type
_entity_poly.pdbx_seq_one_letter_code
_entity_poly.pdbx_strand_id
1 'polypeptide(L)'
;MLAPKRVKFRKRFKGRTNGMATSGNTVAFGHYGLMSLDPGWITNRQIEAARVAVTREMKRGGKVWIRLFPDKPITKKPAETRMGKGKGNPEGWVAVVKPGRVMFEVEGIEEALAKEALLLAAAKLPLKSKFVKREER
;
A
#
# COMPACT_ATOMS: atom_id res chain seq x y z
N MET A 1 7.44 -9.44 7.62
CA MET A 1 6.68 -8.65 6.64
C MET A 1 5.23 -9.10 6.56
N LEU A 2 4.39 -8.23 6.07
CA LEU A 2 2.97 -8.52 5.96
C LEU A 2 2.70 -9.63 4.94
N ALA A 3 1.95 -10.64 5.37
CA ALA A 3 1.50 -11.72 4.50
C ALA A 3 0.28 -12.37 5.12
N PRO A 4 -0.64 -12.94 4.31
CA PRO A 4 -1.80 -13.64 4.84
C PRO A 4 -1.40 -14.90 5.61
N LYS A 5 -2.07 -15.15 6.72
CA LYS A 5 -1.84 -16.39 7.49
C LYS A 5 -2.34 -17.62 6.77
N ARG A 6 -3.45 -17.49 6.05
CA ARG A 6 -4.02 -18.56 5.23
C ARG A 6 -4.31 -18.03 3.86
N VAL A 7 -4.10 -18.85 2.85
CA VAL A 7 -4.30 -18.47 1.46
C VAL A 7 -5.18 -19.51 0.79
N LYS A 8 -6.32 -19.09 0.28
CA LYS A 8 -7.20 -19.97 -0.48
C LYS A 8 -6.51 -20.45 -1.75
N PHE A 9 -5.80 -19.56 -2.43
CA PHE A 9 -4.99 -19.88 -3.60
C PHE A 9 -3.60 -19.29 -3.40
N ARG A 10 -2.57 -20.12 -3.53
CA ARG A 10 -1.19 -19.65 -3.42
C ARG A 10 -0.75 -18.83 -4.62
N LYS A 11 -1.39 -19.05 -5.75
CA LYS A 11 -1.07 -18.37 -7.00
C LYS A 11 -2.35 -17.83 -7.61
N ARG A 12 -2.28 -16.64 -8.16
CA ARG A 12 -3.39 -15.99 -8.85
C ARG A 12 -2.93 -15.46 -10.20
N PHE A 13 -3.87 -15.42 -11.13
CA PHE A 13 -3.58 -14.77 -12.41
C PHE A 13 -3.50 -13.27 -12.23
N LYS A 14 -2.63 -12.66 -13.05
CA LYS A 14 -2.50 -11.22 -13.10
C LYS A 14 -3.77 -10.63 -13.72
N GLY A 15 -4.44 -9.77 -12.99
CA GLY A 15 -5.66 -9.10 -13.46
C GLY A 15 -5.39 -7.66 -13.86
N ARG A 16 -6.42 -7.03 -14.40
CA ARG A 16 -6.39 -5.60 -14.70
C ARG A 16 -6.80 -4.82 -13.45
N THR A 17 -6.06 -3.76 -13.17
CA THR A 17 -6.38 -2.85 -12.07
C THR A 17 -6.99 -1.59 -12.67
N ASN A 18 -8.29 -1.60 -12.90
CA ASN A 18 -8.98 -0.46 -13.47
C ASN A 18 -10.15 -0.03 -12.58
N GLY A 19 -10.74 1.12 -12.90
CA GLY A 19 -11.82 1.69 -12.12
C GLY A 19 -11.31 2.47 -10.91
N MET A 20 -12.26 3.06 -10.18
CA MET A 20 -11.98 3.83 -8.95
C MET A 20 -12.25 2.98 -7.73
N ALA A 21 -11.57 3.30 -6.64
CA ALA A 21 -11.84 2.65 -5.36
C ALA A 21 -13.25 2.97 -4.88
N THR A 22 -14.02 1.95 -4.54
CA THR A 22 -15.37 2.11 -3.99
C THR A 22 -15.38 1.98 -2.46
N SER A 23 -14.36 1.38 -1.90
CA SER A 23 -14.17 1.29 -0.45
C SER A 23 -12.76 1.76 -0.11
N GLY A 24 -12.57 2.21 1.14
CA GLY A 24 -11.27 2.71 1.56
C GLY A 24 -10.85 4.00 0.85
N ASN A 25 -11.82 4.79 0.38
CA ASN A 25 -11.58 6.02 -0.36
C ASN A 25 -11.70 7.29 0.48
N THR A 26 -11.87 7.15 1.78
CA THR A 26 -11.94 8.27 2.71
C THR A 26 -11.04 8.04 3.91
N VAL A 27 -10.58 9.13 4.52
CA VAL A 27 -9.84 9.06 5.77
C VAL A 27 -10.84 8.72 6.87
N ALA A 28 -10.70 7.55 7.50
CA ALA A 28 -11.68 7.02 8.43
C ALA A 28 -11.15 6.88 9.86
N PHE A 29 -9.89 6.57 10.05
CA PHE A 29 -9.31 6.28 11.37
C PHE A 29 -8.51 7.46 11.91
N GLY A 30 -7.74 8.13 11.05
CA GLY A 30 -6.89 9.25 11.45
C GLY A 30 -7.46 10.60 11.04
N HIS A 31 -6.62 11.62 11.07
CA HIS A 31 -6.97 12.98 10.62
C HIS A 31 -6.44 13.27 9.22
N TYR A 32 -5.36 12.61 8.83
CA TYR A 32 -4.68 12.83 7.55
C TYR A 32 -4.37 11.51 6.90
N GLY A 33 -4.28 11.51 5.59
CA GLY A 33 -4.02 10.29 4.85
C GLY A 33 -3.23 10.52 3.57
N LEU A 34 -2.78 9.42 3.00
CA LEU A 34 -2.12 9.38 1.70
C LEU A 34 -3.01 8.59 0.75
N MET A 35 -3.50 9.25 -0.29
CA MET A 35 -4.41 8.67 -1.27
C MET A 35 -3.69 8.40 -2.58
N SER A 36 -3.91 7.22 -3.15
CA SER A 36 -3.36 6.88 -4.47
C SER A 36 -4.08 7.64 -5.57
N LEU A 37 -3.32 8.08 -6.56
CA LEU A 37 -3.86 8.72 -7.78
C LEU A 37 -3.81 7.77 -8.96
N ASP A 38 -2.99 6.74 -8.90
CA ASP A 38 -2.78 5.76 -9.96
C ASP A 38 -3.23 4.37 -9.51
N PRO A 39 -3.64 3.50 -10.46
CA PRO A 39 -3.79 2.08 -10.15
C PRO A 39 -2.44 1.38 -10.17
N GLY A 40 -2.34 0.29 -9.44
CA GLY A 40 -1.12 -0.52 -9.47
C GLY A 40 -1.02 -1.48 -8.32
N TRP A 41 0.14 -2.10 -8.21
CA TRP A 41 0.45 -3.05 -7.17
C TRP A 41 1.51 -2.48 -6.23
N ILE A 42 1.29 -2.66 -4.94
CA ILE A 42 2.26 -2.27 -3.92
C ILE A 42 2.68 -3.53 -3.20
N THR A 43 3.99 -3.80 -3.20
CA THR A 43 4.54 -4.99 -2.55
C THR A 43 4.55 -4.84 -1.04
N ASN A 44 4.59 -5.97 -0.33
CA ASN A 44 4.72 -5.96 1.12
C ASN A 44 5.99 -5.23 1.59
N ARG A 45 7.06 -5.30 0.81
CA ARG A 45 8.30 -4.57 1.12
C ARG A 45 8.13 -3.06 0.98
N GLN A 46 7.41 -2.63 -0.05
CA GLN A 46 7.11 -1.20 -0.24
C GLN A 46 6.22 -0.65 0.87
N ILE A 47 5.22 -1.43 1.28
CA ILE A 47 4.35 -1.05 2.40
C ILE A 47 5.18 -0.87 3.67
N GLU A 48 6.06 -1.82 3.96
CA GLU A 48 6.91 -1.76 5.14
C GLU A 48 7.88 -0.57 5.09
N ALA A 49 8.48 -0.31 3.94
CA ALA A 49 9.38 0.83 3.76
C ALA A 49 8.64 2.16 3.98
N ALA A 50 7.42 2.27 3.46
CA ALA A 50 6.60 3.47 3.63
C ALA A 50 6.24 3.67 5.10
N ARG A 51 5.82 2.59 5.79
CA ARG A 51 5.50 2.65 7.22
C ARG A 51 6.69 3.14 8.04
N VAL A 52 7.87 2.61 7.78
CA VAL A 52 9.09 3.02 8.48
C VAL A 52 9.39 4.49 8.24
N ALA A 53 9.22 4.96 7.00
CA ALA A 53 9.46 6.38 6.67
C ALA A 53 8.53 7.30 7.46
N VAL A 54 7.23 6.95 7.54
CA VAL A 54 6.24 7.73 8.31
C VAL A 54 6.62 7.74 9.79
N THR A 55 6.90 6.56 10.35
CA THR A 55 7.17 6.42 11.78
C THR A 55 8.42 7.20 12.20
N ARG A 56 9.46 7.15 11.39
CA ARG A 56 10.70 7.91 11.66
C ARG A 56 10.47 9.40 11.67
N GLU A 57 9.71 9.90 10.72
CA GLU A 57 9.44 11.34 10.63
C GLU A 57 8.57 11.81 11.80
N MET A 58 7.65 10.97 12.26
CA MET A 58 6.79 11.31 13.39
C MET A 58 7.50 11.25 14.75
N LYS A 59 8.66 10.60 14.83
CA LYS A 59 9.50 10.56 16.04
C LYS A 59 8.76 10.15 17.31
N ARG A 60 8.07 9.04 17.31
CA ARG A 60 7.30 8.54 18.47
C ARG A 60 6.05 9.33 18.79
N GLY A 61 5.74 10.39 18.03
CA GLY A 61 4.47 11.09 18.18
C GLY A 61 3.41 10.48 17.28
N GLY A 62 2.16 10.58 17.67
CA GLY A 62 1.05 10.19 16.83
C GLY A 62 0.88 8.70 16.62
N LYS A 63 -0.02 8.38 15.71
CA LYS A 63 -0.42 7.01 15.41
C LYS A 63 -0.56 6.84 13.90
N VAL A 64 -0.18 5.66 13.39
CA VAL A 64 -0.23 5.33 11.97
C VAL A 64 -1.14 4.14 11.75
N TRP A 65 -2.00 4.22 10.74
CA TRP A 65 -2.78 3.10 10.25
C TRP A 65 -2.35 2.75 8.84
N ILE A 66 -2.09 1.48 8.60
CA ILE A 66 -1.83 0.95 7.26
C ILE A 66 -3.16 0.38 6.77
N ARG A 67 -3.70 0.96 5.70
CA ARG A 67 -5.00 0.55 5.16
C ARG A 67 -4.88 -0.36 3.95
N LEU A 68 -3.70 -0.89 3.73
CA LEU A 68 -3.42 -1.85 2.67
C LEU A 68 -3.00 -3.18 3.30
N PHE A 69 -3.41 -4.27 2.68
CA PHE A 69 -2.91 -5.58 3.06
C PHE A 69 -2.48 -6.33 1.79
N PRO A 70 -1.26 -6.86 1.76
CA PRO A 70 -0.75 -7.55 0.57
C PRO A 70 -1.26 -8.98 0.54
N ASP A 71 -2.43 -9.19 -0.07
CA ASP A 71 -3.11 -10.48 -0.10
C ASP A 71 -2.99 -11.21 -1.43
N LYS A 72 -2.43 -10.57 -2.46
CA LYS A 72 -2.27 -11.19 -3.78
C LYS A 72 -0.85 -11.74 -3.93
N PRO A 73 -0.68 -13.05 -4.15
CA PRO A 73 0.64 -13.61 -4.37
C PRO A 73 1.16 -13.26 -5.77
N ILE A 74 2.45 -12.99 -5.86
CA ILE A 74 3.12 -12.79 -7.12
C ILE A 74 4.17 -13.88 -7.34
N THR A 75 4.35 -14.26 -8.60
CA THR A 75 5.35 -15.24 -8.99
C THR A 75 6.34 -14.60 -9.94
N LYS A 76 7.60 -15.01 -9.82
CA LYS A 76 8.66 -14.58 -10.71
C LYS A 76 9.22 -15.81 -11.41
N LYS A 77 9.31 -15.76 -12.73
CA LYS A 77 9.95 -16.85 -13.46
C LYS A 77 11.47 -16.77 -13.25
N PRO A 78 12.12 -17.87 -12.82
CA PRO A 78 13.57 -17.88 -12.82
C PRO A 78 14.11 -17.68 -14.23
N ALA A 79 15.27 -17.05 -14.35
CA ALA A 79 15.87 -16.77 -15.65
C ALA A 79 16.11 -18.05 -16.49
N GLU A 80 16.27 -19.18 -15.83
CA GLU A 80 16.51 -20.47 -16.47
C GLU A 80 15.23 -21.16 -16.91
N THR A 81 14.08 -20.68 -16.55
CA THR A 81 12.81 -21.32 -16.89
C THR A 81 12.35 -20.90 -18.27
N ARG A 82 13.09 -21.33 -19.28
CA ARG A 82 12.78 -20.98 -20.66
C ARG A 82 11.51 -21.64 -21.15
N MET A 83 11.19 -22.81 -20.64
CA MET A 83 10.06 -23.61 -21.09
C MET A 83 8.77 -23.33 -20.32
N GLY A 84 8.83 -22.57 -19.27
CA GLY A 84 7.71 -21.98 -18.60
C GLY A 84 6.44 -22.80 -18.44
N LYS A 85 6.54 -24.03 -18.00
CA LYS A 85 5.36 -24.87 -17.76
C LYS A 85 4.74 -24.54 -16.42
N GLY A 86 3.88 -23.54 -16.40
CA GLY A 86 3.20 -23.12 -15.19
C GLY A 86 3.91 -22.01 -14.44
N LYS A 87 3.27 -21.52 -13.40
CA LYS A 87 3.79 -20.46 -12.54
C LYS A 87 4.83 -21.01 -11.56
N GLY A 88 5.88 -20.25 -11.31
CA GLY A 88 6.81 -20.54 -10.24
C GLY A 88 6.17 -20.42 -8.86
N ASN A 89 6.96 -20.62 -7.81
CA ASN A 89 6.50 -20.42 -6.45
C ASN A 89 6.23 -18.93 -6.18
N PRO A 90 5.28 -18.59 -5.30
CA PRO A 90 5.09 -17.20 -4.92
C PRO A 90 6.36 -16.63 -4.29
N GLU A 91 6.83 -15.50 -4.79
CA GLU A 91 8.01 -14.82 -4.25
C GLU A 91 7.66 -13.67 -3.33
N GLY A 92 6.42 -13.26 -3.31
CA GLY A 92 6.01 -12.16 -2.47
C GLY A 92 4.51 -11.93 -2.57
N TRP A 93 4.09 -10.88 -1.93
CA TRP A 93 2.68 -10.50 -1.83
C TRP A 93 2.53 -9.05 -2.21
N VAL A 94 1.42 -8.72 -2.85
CA VAL A 94 1.11 -7.35 -3.24
C VAL A 94 -0.31 -6.99 -2.83
N ALA A 95 -0.51 -5.70 -2.55
CA ALA A 95 -1.82 -5.12 -2.45
C ALA A 95 -2.18 -4.52 -3.80
N VAL A 96 -3.38 -4.83 -4.30
CA VAL A 96 -3.92 -4.24 -5.53
C VAL A 96 -4.60 -2.94 -5.15
N VAL A 97 -4.16 -1.84 -5.74
CA VAL A 97 -4.63 -0.50 -5.39
C VAL A 97 -5.30 0.13 -6.59
N LYS A 98 -6.49 0.69 -6.37
CA LYS A 98 -7.21 1.47 -7.37
C LYS A 98 -7.08 2.97 -7.06
N PRO A 99 -7.18 3.84 -8.07
CA PRO A 99 -7.16 5.28 -7.82
C PRO A 99 -8.22 5.69 -6.80
N GLY A 100 -7.86 6.59 -5.90
CA GLY A 100 -8.75 7.06 -4.83
C GLY A 100 -8.66 6.28 -3.53
N ARG A 101 -7.83 5.24 -3.46
CA ARG A 101 -7.64 4.46 -2.24
C ARG A 101 -6.78 5.21 -1.25
N VAL A 102 -7.25 5.36 -0.02
CA VAL A 102 -6.42 5.86 1.09
C VAL A 102 -5.56 4.70 1.59
N MET A 103 -4.26 4.86 1.46
CA MET A 103 -3.29 3.79 1.74
C MET A 103 -2.76 3.82 3.17
N PHE A 104 -2.52 5.02 3.70
CA PHE A 104 -2.02 5.24 5.05
C PHE A 104 -2.78 6.38 5.68
N GLU A 105 -2.91 6.33 7.01
CA GLU A 105 -3.52 7.41 7.79
C GLU A 105 -2.68 7.69 9.02
N VAL A 106 -2.67 8.94 9.47
CA VAL A 106 -1.97 9.36 10.67
C VAL A 106 -2.85 10.28 11.51
N GLU A 107 -2.60 10.29 12.82
CA GLU A 107 -3.23 11.26 13.72
C GLU A 107 -2.28 11.57 14.89
N GLY A 108 -2.65 12.57 15.68
CA GLY A 108 -1.90 12.93 16.88
C GLY A 108 -0.68 13.79 16.61
N ILE A 109 -0.57 14.33 15.40
CA ILE A 109 0.51 15.26 15.01
C ILE A 109 -0.10 16.41 14.24
N GLU A 110 0.63 17.51 14.16
CA GLU A 110 0.17 18.67 13.40
C GLU A 110 0.19 18.40 11.89
N GLU A 111 -0.59 19.17 11.16
CA GLU A 111 -0.78 18.97 9.72
C GLU A 111 0.53 19.04 8.92
N ALA A 112 1.39 20.02 9.21
CA ALA A 112 2.64 20.17 8.48
C ALA A 112 3.54 18.95 8.63
N LEU A 113 3.66 18.40 9.83
CA LEU A 113 4.44 17.19 10.09
C LEU A 113 3.79 15.97 9.45
N ALA A 114 2.45 15.87 9.53
CA ALA A 114 1.72 14.79 8.88
C ALA A 114 1.95 14.77 7.37
N LYS A 115 1.87 15.93 6.74
CA LYS A 115 2.10 16.07 5.30
C LYS A 115 3.52 15.65 4.93
N GLU A 116 4.51 16.11 5.67
CA GLU A 116 5.91 15.76 5.43
C GLU A 116 6.12 14.25 5.57
N ALA A 117 5.62 13.64 6.65
CA ALA A 117 5.75 12.22 6.90
C ALA A 117 5.10 11.39 5.80
N LEU A 118 3.87 11.72 5.41
CA LEU A 118 3.15 10.98 4.37
C LEU A 118 3.79 11.15 2.99
N LEU A 119 4.35 12.32 2.68
CA LEU A 119 5.05 12.51 1.41
C LEU A 119 6.37 11.73 1.36
N LEU A 120 7.04 11.55 2.49
CA LEU A 120 8.20 10.67 2.57
C LEU A 120 7.82 9.22 2.32
N ALA A 121 6.66 8.79 2.84
CA ALA A 121 6.12 7.48 2.55
C ALA A 121 5.81 7.32 1.06
N ALA A 122 5.23 8.36 0.45
CA ALA A 122 4.89 8.35 -0.97
C ALA A 122 6.13 8.08 -1.84
N ALA A 123 7.29 8.59 -1.44
CA ALA A 123 8.53 8.37 -2.17
C ALA A 123 8.98 6.90 -2.18
N LYS A 124 8.45 6.08 -1.28
CA LYS A 124 8.74 4.64 -1.22
C LYS A 124 7.75 3.80 -2.01
N LEU A 125 6.71 4.43 -2.55
CA LEU A 125 5.64 3.74 -3.27
C LEU A 125 5.76 4.00 -4.77
N PRO A 126 5.34 3.03 -5.61
CA PRO A 126 5.45 3.17 -7.07
C PRO A 126 4.31 3.98 -7.70
N LEU A 127 3.31 4.38 -6.91
CA LEU A 127 2.13 5.06 -7.40
C LEU A 127 2.17 6.53 -7.04
N LYS A 128 1.67 7.38 -7.93
CA LYS A 128 1.42 8.77 -7.59
C LYS A 128 0.36 8.84 -6.50
N SER A 129 0.57 9.71 -5.54
CA SER A 129 -0.32 9.85 -4.40
C SER A 129 -0.39 11.30 -3.95
N LYS A 130 -1.42 11.61 -3.17
CA LYS A 130 -1.58 12.95 -2.62
C LYS A 130 -1.95 12.89 -1.15
N PHE A 131 -1.60 13.95 -0.44
CA PHE A 131 -1.99 14.17 0.94
C PHE A 131 -3.47 14.58 0.97
N VAL A 132 -4.23 13.94 1.86
CA VAL A 132 -5.65 14.24 2.05
C VAL A 132 -5.95 14.41 3.53
N LYS A 133 -7.01 15.16 3.81
CA LYS A 133 -7.49 15.39 5.17
C LYS A 133 -8.81 14.68 5.37
N ARG A 134 -9.11 14.35 6.62
CA ARG A 134 -10.43 13.85 6.98
C ARG A 134 -11.46 14.96 6.74
N GLU A 135 -12.54 14.60 6.06
CA GLU A 135 -13.63 15.54 5.84
C GLU A 135 -14.34 15.83 7.16
N GLU A 136 -14.53 17.10 7.42
CA GLU A 136 -15.38 17.53 8.53
C GLU A 136 -16.84 17.38 8.12
N ARG A 137 -17.62 16.79 9.03
CA ARG A 137 -19.06 16.65 8.82
C ARG A 137 -19.80 17.77 9.57
#